data_ea2e94150d0903bf7158a651478c3624
#
_entry.id   ea2e94150d0903bf7158a651478c3624
#
_cell.length_a   1.000
_cell.length_b   1.000
_cell.length_c   1.000
_cell.angle_alpha   90.00
_cell.angle_beta   90.00
_cell.angle_gamma   90.00
#
_symmetry.space_group_name_H-M   'P 1'
#
loop_
_entity.id
_entity.type
_entity.pdbx_description
1 polymer ?
#
loop_
_entity_poly.entity_id
_entity_poly.type
_entity_poly.pdbx_seq_one_letter_code
_entity_poly.pdbx_strand_id
1 'polypeptide(L)'
;MNSPAPHDLPLPHGQAAARGGLATAAGLLLPIAIGALNVFAFAPFKLWPLQILALAWLFHGVLAQPQASWRRHFLRGWLYGFGWAAAGVHWLYISMHDYGGMPGWMAALAVALLALYLGLYAGAATALAGWLRKRWSSSPLVLALFMLPALWALSEWTRGWVFTGFPWLVSGYAHTVGPLAAFAPIGGVYFVGWVASLIAGSLALLWMGLCRKGVAGTGQRIILPMCIAALLCAAGVALRMVKWTAPQGRPITVRLLQGNIPQEMKFSNDALVSTLSMYEQMISAAPADLIATPETAIPLLPQQLPPDYLERIARFVQNSGSHLALGIPLSDGPQLYANSVLGFGPGVGSALQPYRYDKHHLVPFGEFIPPGFRWFVDLMHIPLGDMTRGAPVQSPFGVKDQWVLPNICYEDLFGEEIAGQLRDAYRAAQPQASVLLNLSNIAWFGNSIALPQHLQISTMRTLETGRPMLRATNTGATAVILPGGATSELAPYTRGVLAGQVQGYGGQTPYILLGNKLIVGAALLMLLLAWARNKAARIRH
;
A
#
# COMPACT_ATOMS: atom_id res chain seq x y z
N MET A 1 14.28 50.98 64.80
CA MET A 1 15.14 50.80 63.63
C MET A 1 14.48 49.66 62.78
N ASN A 2 13.66 50.04 61.82
CA ASN A 2 12.99 49.10 60.93
C ASN A 2 13.80 48.93 59.67
N SER A 3 14.25 47.68 59.35
CA SER A 3 14.85 47.34 58.06
C SER A 3 13.77 47.15 57.03
N PRO A 4 13.90 47.65 55.80
CA PRO A 4 12.94 47.39 54.74
C PRO A 4 13.17 46.00 54.07
N ALA A 5 12.08 45.35 53.71
CA ALA A 5 12.06 44.10 52.99
C ALA A 5 12.63 44.24 51.55
N PRO A 6 13.21 43.18 50.95
CA PRO A 6 13.73 43.25 49.60
C PRO A 6 12.62 43.35 48.56
N HIS A 7 12.74 44.34 47.69
CA HIS A 7 11.87 44.49 46.50
C HIS A 7 12.08 43.35 45.52
N ASP A 8 11.04 42.62 45.23
CA ASP A 8 10.97 41.69 44.09
C ASP A 8 11.05 42.48 42.79
N LEU A 9 12.13 42.33 42.06
CA LEU A 9 12.31 42.86 40.70
C LEU A 9 11.48 42.02 39.72
N PRO A 10 10.65 42.63 38.88
CA PRO A 10 9.88 41.88 37.87
C PRO A 10 10.86 41.32 36.83
N LEU A 11 10.72 40.02 36.57
CA LEU A 11 11.43 39.32 35.48
C LEU A 11 11.15 39.98 34.12
N PRO A 12 12.12 40.07 33.20
CA PRO A 12 11.96 40.76 31.93
C PRO A 12 10.94 40.03 31.05
N HIS A 13 9.86 40.72 30.67
CA HIS A 13 8.74 40.23 29.85
C HIS A 13 9.15 39.56 28.53
N GLY A 14 10.36 39.76 28.01
CA GLY A 14 10.89 39.15 26.79
C GLY A 14 11.18 37.64 26.88
N GLN A 15 11.59 37.12 28.05
CA GLN A 15 11.94 35.70 28.21
C GLN A 15 10.69 34.81 28.31
N ALA A 16 9.57 35.30 28.83
CA ALA A 16 8.32 34.58 28.91
C ALA A 16 7.65 34.41 27.51
N ALA A 17 7.72 35.47 26.68
CA ALA A 17 7.21 35.45 25.32
C ALA A 17 8.02 34.52 24.40
N ALA A 18 9.35 34.50 24.52
CA ALA A 18 10.22 33.61 23.75
C ALA A 18 10.02 32.13 24.13
N ARG A 19 9.85 31.83 25.44
CA ARG A 19 9.54 30.47 25.91
C ARG A 19 8.15 30.01 25.45
N GLY A 20 7.16 30.88 25.41
CA GLY A 20 5.82 30.58 24.87
C GLY A 20 5.85 30.28 23.36
N GLY A 21 6.60 31.06 22.59
CA GLY A 21 6.76 30.84 21.14
C GLY A 21 7.49 29.52 20.81
N LEU A 22 8.57 29.21 21.50
CA LEU A 22 9.31 27.94 21.34
C LEU A 22 8.47 26.72 21.71
N ALA A 23 7.70 26.78 22.81
CA ALA A 23 6.81 25.69 23.20
C ALA A 23 5.67 25.45 22.17
N THR A 24 5.16 26.53 21.57
CA THR A 24 4.13 26.46 20.53
C THR A 24 4.70 25.88 19.24
N ALA A 25 5.90 26.32 18.80
CA ALA A 25 6.58 25.80 17.62
C ALA A 25 6.93 24.30 17.77
N ALA A 26 7.49 23.90 18.92
CA ALA A 26 7.76 22.50 19.24
C ALA A 26 6.48 21.65 19.23
N GLY A 27 5.36 22.19 19.70
CA GLY A 27 4.04 21.55 19.68
C GLY A 27 3.52 21.24 18.27
N LEU A 28 3.91 22.03 17.26
CA LEU A 28 3.54 21.82 15.85
C LEU A 28 4.56 20.97 15.10
N LEU A 29 5.84 21.18 15.31
CA LEU A 29 6.91 20.48 14.56
C LEU A 29 7.10 19.03 15.00
N LEU A 30 6.93 18.71 16.28
CA LEU A 30 7.16 17.38 16.81
C LEU A 30 6.22 16.32 16.18
N PRO A 31 4.90 16.55 16.02
CA PRO A 31 4.04 15.59 15.29
C PRO A 31 4.51 15.37 13.85
N ILE A 32 4.93 16.41 13.14
CA ILE A 32 5.44 16.30 11.76
C ILE A 32 6.70 15.43 11.74
N ALA A 33 7.65 15.70 12.64
CA ALA A 33 8.89 14.95 12.72
C ALA A 33 8.67 13.47 13.05
N ILE A 34 7.82 13.15 14.03
CA ILE A 34 7.49 11.76 14.39
C ILE A 34 6.77 11.06 13.22
N GLY A 35 5.86 11.77 12.55
CA GLY A 35 5.22 11.26 11.34
C GLY A 35 6.23 10.98 10.23
N ALA A 36 7.14 11.89 9.95
CA ALA A 36 8.19 11.71 8.94
C ALA A 36 9.13 10.53 9.27
N LEU A 37 9.52 10.37 10.53
CA LEU A 37 10.34 9.24 10.99
C LEU A 37 9.65 7.89 10.77
N ASN A 38 8.33 7.85 10.71
CA ASN A 38 7.58 6.62 10.46
C ASN A 38 7.91 5.99 9.08
N VAL A 39 8.43 6.75 8.11
CA VAL A 39 8.84 6.22 6.80
C VAL A 39 9.90 5.12 6.94
N PHE A 40 10.78 5.19 7.95
CA PHE A 40 11.81 4.18 8.20
C PHE A 40 11.24 2.81 8.61
N ALA A 41 9.96 2.74 8.96
CA ALA A 41 9.30 1.45 9.20
C ALA A 41 9.04 0.66 7.91
N PHE A 42 8.99 1.33 6.77
CA PHE A 42 8.70 0.76 5.45
C PHE A 42 9.98 0.41 4.69
N ALA A 43 9.82 -0.27 3.57
CA ALA A 43 10.94 -0.52 2.67
C ALA A 43 11.51 0.81 2.12
N PRO A 44 12.84 0.87 1.91
CA PRO A 44 13.84 -0.20 2.03
C PRO A 44 14.29 -0.48 3.46
N PHE A 45 13.99 0.37 4.43
CA PHE A 45 14.57 0.35 5.79
C PHE A 45 14.03 -0.79 6.65
N LYS A 46 12.71 -1.10 6.55
CA LYS A 46 12.03 -2.24 7.21
C LYS A 46 12.14 -2.25 8.74
N LEU A 47 12.33 -1.09 9.38
CA LEU A 47 12.38 -0.93 10.83
C LEU A 47 10.95 -0.92 11.40
N TRP A 48 10.21 -2.00 11.17
CA TRP A 48 8.77 -2.13 11.49
C TRP A 48 8.38 -1.72 12.92
N PRO A 49 9.22 -1.86 14.00
CA PRO A 49 8.82 -1.41 15.33
C PRO A 49 8.60 0.10 15.41
N LEU A 50 9.25 0.90 14.54
CA LEU A 50 9.06 2.34 14.51
C LEU A 50 7.61 2.73 14.18
N GLN A 51 6.92 1.97 13.33
CA GLN A 51 5.51 2.23 13.02
C GLN A 51 4.66 2.13 14.30
N ILE A 52 4.87 1.09 15.10
CA ILE A 52 4.15 0.88 16.37
C ILE A 52 4.51 1.99 17.38
N LEU A 53 5.78 2.34 17.50
CA LEU A 53 6.26 3.36 18.44
C LEU A 53 5.74 4.76 18.07
N ALA A 54 5.80 5.13 16.79
CA ALA A 54 5.29 6.41 16.30
C ALA A 54 3.76 6.53 16.54
N LEU A 55 3.02 5.45 16.29
CA LEU A 55 1.60 5.40 16.54
C LEU A 55 1.28 5.40 18.05
N ALA A 56 2.07 4.71 18.87
CA ALA A 56 1.94 4.73 20.33
C ALA A 56 2.16 6.15 20.89
N TRP A 57 3.12 6.89 20.35
CA TRP A 57 3.34 8.31 20.70
C TRP A 57 2.11 9.17 20.35
N LEU A 58 1.53 8.98 19.17
CA LEU A 58 0.33 9.69 18.75
C LEU A 58 -0.85 9.37 19.68
N PHE A 59 -1.08 8.11 19.97
CA PHE A 59 -2.15 7.62 20.84
C PHE A 59 -1.97 8.08 22.28
N HIS A 60 -0.73 8.05 22.80
CA HIS A 60 -0.41 8.61 24.12
C HIS A 60 -0.81 10.09 24.22
N GLY A 61 -0.62 10.85 23.15
CA GLY A 61 -1.01 12.25 23.12
C GLY A 61 -2.53 12.48 23.25
N VAL A 62 -3.35 11.57 22.74
CA VAL A 62 -4.81 11.61 22.94
C VAL A 62 -5.19 11.15 24.37
N LEU A 63 -4.50 10.11 24.87
CA LEU A 63 -4.71 9.56 26.22
C LEU A 63 -4.33 10.55 27.33
N ALA A 64 -3.21 11.23 27.20
CA ALA A 64 -2.64 12.13 28.21
C ALA A 64 -3.41 13.45 28.34
N GLN A 65 -4.23 13.83 27.35
CA GLN A 65 -4.92 15.12 27.29
C GLN A 65 -6.45 14.96 27.27
N PRO A 66 -7.09 14.45 28.35
CA PRO A 66 -8.53 14.17 28.38
C PRO A 66 -9.41 15.41 28.19
N GLN A 67 -8.90 16.59 28.58
CA GLN A 67 -9.64 17.86 28.51
C GLN A 67 -9.38 18.63 27.20
N ALA A 68 -8.45 18.17 26.36
CA ALA A 68 -8.17 18.84 25.08
C ALA A 68 -9.41 18.85 24.19
N SER A 69 -9.57 19.91 23.38
CA SER A 69 -10.64 19.99 22.38
C SER A 69 -10.39 18.98 21.25
N TRP A 70 -11.46 18.57 20.56
CA TRP A 70 -11.33 17.73 19.38
C TRP A 70 -10.43 18.37 18.30
N ARG A 71 -10.43 19.71 18.18
CA ARG A 71 -9.57 20.47 17.25
C ARG A 71 -8.08 20.25 17.55
N ARG A 72 -7.70 20.20 18.83
CA ARG A 72 -6.29 19.96 19.23
C ARG A 72 -5.86 18.53 18.89
N HIS A 73 -6.74 17.55 19.10
CA HIS A 73 -6.47 16.16 18.69
C HIS A 73 -6.41 16.04 17.15
N PHE A 74 -7.31 16.71 16.44
CA PHE A 74 -7.28 16.78 14.98
C PHE A 74 -5.95 17.34 14.47
N LEU A 75 -5.54 18.52 14.94
CA LEU A 75 -4.31 19.18 14.51
C LEU A 75 -3.09 18.28 14.73
N ARG A 76 -3.01 17.63 15.89
CA ARG A 76 -1.91 16.71 16.21
C ARG A 76 -1.86 15.51 15.26
N GLY A 77 -2.99 14.86 15.03
CA GLY A 77 -3.10 13.74 14.09
C GLY A 77 -2.86 14.16 12.64
N TRP A 78 -3.36 15.33 12.25
CA TRP A 78 -3.19 15.88 10.91
C TRP A 78 -1.73 16.19 10.60
N LEU A 79 -1.02 16.85 11.50
CA LEU A 79 0.41 17.17 11.35
C LEU A 79 1.26 15.88 11.36
N TYR A 80 0.92 14.89 12.19
CA TYR A 80 1.56 13.58 12.15
C TYR A 80 1.35 12.88 10.79
N GLY A 81 0.11 12.84 10.32
CA GLY A 81 -0.22 12.25 9.02
C GLY A 81 0.41 13.00 7.84
N PHE A 82 0.48 14.33 7.92
CA PHE A 82 1.20 15.16 6.94
C PHE A 82 2.69 14.80 6.88
N GLY A 83 3.38 14.75 8.02
CA GLY A 83 4.79 14.39 8.06
C GLY A 83 5.05 12.98 7.51
N TRP A 84 4.21 12.02 7.85
CA TRP A 84 4.29 10.65 7.36
C TRP A 84 4.09 10.58 5.84
N ALA A 85 3.03 11.18 5.32
CA ALA A 85 2.75 11.19 3.89
C ALA A 85 3.84 11.97 3.12
N ALA A 86 4.21 13.17 3.56
CA ALA A 86 5.22 13.99 2.90
C ALA A 86 6.56 13.25 2.77
N ALA A 87 7.01 12.58 3.85
CA ALA A 87 8.24 11.79 3.81
C ALA A 87 8.09 10.51 2.98
N GLY A 88 6.90 9.89 2.96
CA GLY A 88 6.71 8.58 2.34
C GLY A 88 6.38 8.60 0.85
N VAL A 89 5.85 9.73 0.33
CA VAL A 89 5.46 9.84 -1.10
C VAL A 89 6.13 11.02 -1.82
N HIS A 90 7.23 11.57 -1.26
CA HIS A 90 7.98 12.67 -1.87
C HIS A 90 8.45 12.36 -3.31
N TRP A 91 8.61 11.10 -3.65
CA TRP A 91 9.00 10.63 -4.97
C TRP A 91 7.98 10.98 -6.07
N LEU A 92 6.74 11.33 -5.73
CA LEU A 92 5.79 11.87 -6.70
C LEU A 92 6.28 13.20 -7.31
N TYR A 93 7.14 13.93 -6.62
CA TYR A 93 7.81 15.10 -7.18
C TYR A 93 8.57 14.77 -8.47
N ILE A 94 9.31 13.65 -8.48
CA ILE A 94 10.08 13.18 -9.65
C ILE A 94 9.14 12.96 -10.84
N SER A 95 8.01 12.28 -10.61
CA SER A 95 7.05 12.02 -11.69
C SER A 95 6.46 13.30 -12.28
N MET A 96 6.14 14.29 -11.44
CA MET A 96 5.52 15.54 -11.89
C MET A 96 6.53 16.52 -12.49
N HIS A 97 7.72 16.65 -11.89
CA HIS A 97 8.73 17.60 -12.31
C HIS A 97 9.61 17.05 -13.43
N ASP A 98 10.30 15.91 -13.19
CA ASP A 98 11.33 15.41 -14.10
C ASP A 98 10.73 14.81 -15.38
N TYR A 99 9.59 14.12 -15.27
CA TYR A 99 8.93 13.47 -16.41
C TYR A 99 7.68 14.21 -16.90
N GLY A 100 6.95 14.88 -15.99
CA GLY A 100 5.74 15.63 -16.35
C GLY A 100 5.97 17.09 -16.75
N GLY A 101 7.22 17.59 -16.65
CA GLY A 101 7.58 18.96 -17.03
C GLY A 101 6.97 20.05 -16.14
N MET A 102 6.38 19.70 -15.00
CA MET A 102 5.79 20.65 -14.06
C MET A 102 6.88 21.50 -13.40
N PRO A 103 6.70 22.83 -13.24
CA PRO A 103 7.64 23.66 -12.50
C PRO A 103 7.88 23.12 -11.08
N GLY A 104 9.14 23.08 -10.62
CA GLY A 104 9.53 22.41 -9.36
C GLY A 104 8.75 22.88 -8.14
N TRP A 105 8.46 24.19 -8.02
CA TRP A 105 7.66 24.72 -6.92
C TRP A 105 6.21 24.21 -6.95
N MET A 106 5.61 24.02 -8.16
CA MET A 106 4.27 23.47 -8.32
C MET A 106 4.25 21.98 -7.96
N ALA A 107 5.22 21.21 -8.41
CA ALA A 107 5.35 19.80 -8.06
C ALA A 107 5.52 19.62 -6.53
N ALA A 108 6.34 20.45 -5.90
CA ALA A 108 6.50 20.46 -4.44
C ALA A 108 5.18 20.82 -3.72
N LEU A 109 4.46 21.84 -4.22
CA LEU A 109 3.15 22.22 -3.69
C LEU A 109 2.12 21.10 -3.84
N ALA A 110 2.08 20.42 -5.00
CA ALA A 110 1.17 19.31 -5.24
C ALA A 110 1.43 18.13 -4.27
N VAL A 111 2.70 17.76 -4.05
CA VAL A 111 3.07 16.76 -3.04
C VAL A 111 2.65 17.20 -1.64
N ALA A 112 2.88 18.47 -1.29
CA ALA A 112 2.48 18.99 0.02
C ALA A 112 0.96 18.98 0.22
N LEU A 113 0.18 19.37 -0.79
CA LEU A 113 -1.29 19.33 -0.76
C LEU A 113 -1.82 17.90 -0.64
N LEU A 114 -1.22 16.94 -1.38
CA LEU A 114 -1.55 15.53 -1.25
C LEU A 114 -1.22 15.02 0.16
N ALA A 115 -0.06 15.38 0.71
CA ALA A 115 0.32 14.99 2.07
C ALA A 115 -0.62 15.60 3.13
N LEU A 116 -1.05 16.86 2.97
CA LEU A 116 -2.06 17.49 3.82
C LEU A 116 -3.41 16.77 3.73
N TYR A 117 -3.83 16.39 2.53
CA TYR A 117 -5.06 15.61 2.31
C TYR A 117 -4.96 14.23 2.98
N LEU A 118 -3.88 13.49 2.76
CA LEU A 118 -3.67 12.18 3.40
C LEU A 118 -3.60 12.28 4.93
N GLY A 119 -3.04 13.37 5.45
CA GLY A 119 -3.02 13.66 6.88
C GLY A 119 -4.40 13.80 7.52
N LEU A 120 -5.43 14.24 6.75
CA LEU A 120 -6.79 14.41 7.25
C LEU A 120 -7.35 13.13 7.90
N TYR A 121 -7.00 11.97 7.37
CA TYR A 121 -7.47 10.67 7.89
C TYR A 121 -6.95 10.41 9.31
N ALA A 122 -5.66 10.65 9.57
CA ALA A 122 -5.09 10.54 10.91
C ALA A 122 -5.64 11.62 11.85
N GLY A 123 -5.85 12.83 11.35
CA GLY A 123 -6.51 13.93 12.07
C GLY A 123 -7.93 13.57 12.48
N ALA A 124 -8.73 13.03 11.55
CA ALA A 124 -10.11 12.63 11.80
C ALA A 124 -10.19 11.49 12.83
N ALA A 125 -9.33 10.46 12.72
CA ALA A 125 -9.29 9.36 13.67
C ALA A 125 -9.01 9.83 15.10
N THR A 126 -8.00 10.68 15.30
CA THR A 126 -7.63 11.21 16.62
C THR A 126 -8.66 12.21 17.17
N ALA A 127 -9.23 13.05 16.31
CA ALA A 127 -10.30 13.99 16.69
C ALA A 127 -11.55 13.25 17.16
N LEU A 128 -12.00 12.26 16.37
CA LEU A 128 -13.20 11.48 16.68
C LEU A 128 -12.98 10.65 17.96
N ALA A 129 -11.79 10.06 18.14
CA ALA A 129 -11.44 9.37 19.38
C ALA A 129 -11.52 10.29 20.61
N GLY A 130 -10.95 11.49 20.54
CA GLY A 130 -11.00 12.48 21.61
C GLY A 130 -12.42 13.00 21.87
N TRP A 131 -13.21 13.24 20.83
CA TRP A 131 -14.61 13.67 20.96
C TRP A 131 -15.48 12.58 21.57
N LEU A 132 -15.43 11.34 21.07
CA LEU A 132 -16.18 10.20 21.59
C LEU A 132 -15.80 9.88 23.04
N ARG A 133 -14.50 9.98 23.39
CA ARG A 133 -14.05 9.82 24.77
C ARG A 133 -14.82 10.72 25.72
N LYS A 134 -14.96 12.01 25.39
CA LYS A 134 -15.71 12.97 26.21
C LYS A 134 -17.20 12.65 26.21
N ARG A 135 -17.76 12.41 25.03
CA ARG A 135 -19.20 12.16 24.85
C ARG A 135 -19.67 10.90 25.58
N TRP A 136 -18.81 9.88 25.63
CA TRP A 136 -19.10 8.59 26.27
C TRP A 136 -18.47 8.45 27.65
N SER A 137 -17.71 9.39 28.14
CA SER A 137 -16.96 9.32 29.42
C SER A 137 -16.07 8.08 29.50
N SER A 138 -15.41 7.72 28.38
CA SER A 138 -14.68 6.47 28.25
C SER A 138 -13.39 6.45 29.06
N SER A 139 -13.11 5.31 29.70
CA SER A 139 -11.85 5.11 30.43
C SER A 139 -10.65 5.11 29.46
N PRO A 140 -9.44 5.38 29.95
CA PRO A 140 -8.22 5.28 29.15
C PRO A 140 -8.04 3.91 28.49
N LEU A 141 -8.43 2.82 29.15
CA LEU A 141 -8.36 1.46 28.63
C LEU A 141 -9.27 1.28 27.40
N VAL A 142 -10.53 1.72 27.49
CA VAL A 142 -11.49 1.64 26.38
C VAL A 142 -11.02 2.48 25.21
N LEU A 143 -10.51 3.69 25.48
CA LEU A 143 -9.97 4.55 24.44
C LEU A 143 -8.79 3.91 23.70
N ALA A 144 -7.82 3.37 24.44
CA ALA A 144 -6.58 2.85 23.87
C ALA A 144 -6.73 1.51 23.14
N LEU A 145 -7.60 0.61 23.65
CA LEU A 145 -7.70 -0.75 23.14
C LEU A 145 -8.93 -0.99 22.24
N PHE A 146 -9.91 -0.09 22.26
CA PHE A 146 -11.12 -0.24 21.44
C PHE A 146 -11.29 0.91 20.45
N MET A 147 -11.28 2.17 20.95
CA MET A 147 -11.68 3.30 20.12
C MET A 147 -10.58 3.72 19.14
N LEU A 148 -9.35 3.93 19.63
CA LEU A 148 -8.24 4.36 18.78
C LEU A 148 -7.87 3.33 17.70
N PRO A 149 -7.72 2.02 18.01
CA PRO A 149 -7.44 1.01 16.99
C PRO A 149 -8.56 0.87 15.95
N ALA A 150 -9.83 0.91 16.39
CA ALA A 150 -10.96 0.83 15.48
C ALA A 150 -11.04 2.04 14.53
N LEU A 151 -10.91 3.25 15.07
CA LEU A 151 -10.96 4.48 14.27
C LEU A 151 -9.74 4.61 13.36
N TRP A 152 -8.57 4.13 13.78
CA TRP A 152 -7.38 4.08 12.95
C TRP A 152 -7.58 3.16 11.75
N ALA A 153 -8.02 1.92 11.98
CA ALA A 153 -8.29 0.96 10.91
C ALA A 153 -9.35 1.46 9.93
N LEU A 154 -10.45 2.05 10.43
CA LEU A 154 -11.49 2.63 9.59
C LEU A 154 -10.97 3.82 8.78
N SER A 155 -10.11 4.65 9.34
CA SER A 155 -9.52 5.78 8.62
C SER A 155 -8.59 5.34 7.49
N GLU A 156 -7.76 4.33 7.72
CA GLU A 156 -6.89 3.76 6.68
C GLU A 156 -7.71 3.05 5.58
N TRP A 157 -8.72 2.28 5.97
CA TRP A 157 -9.64 1.64 5.01
C TRP A 157 -10.38 2.68 4.17
N THR A 158 -10.91 3.76 4.79
CA THR A 158 -11.60 4.84 4.07
C THR A 158 -10.67 5.52 3.05
N ARG A 159 -9.39 5.72 3.40
CA ARG A 159 -8.37 6.23 2.48
C ARG A 159 -8.12 5.31 1.27
N GLY A 160 -8.42 4.03 1.40
CA GLY A 160 -8.26 3.03 0.35
C GLY A 160 -9.29 3.12 -0.78
N TRP A 161 -10.38 3.91 -0.65
CA TRP A 161 -11.41 4.00 -1.69
C TRP A 161 -11.96 5.41 -1.94
N VAL A 162 -11.83 6.35 -1.00
CA VAL A 162 -12.27 7.74 -1.21
C VAL A 162 -11.43 8.39 -2.30
N PHE A 163 -12.07 9.05 -3.27
CA PHE A 163 -11.45 9.60 -4.48
C PHE A 163 -10.62 8.58 -5.27
N THR A 164 -11.16 7.38 -5.43
CA THR A 164 -10.55 6.19 -6.05
C THR A 164 -9.48 5.49 -5.20
N GLY A 165 -9.15 6.04 -4.04
CA GLY A 165 -8.23 5.43 -3.09
C GLY A 165 -6.75 5.74 -3.35
N PHE A 166 -6.01 5.93 -2.26
CA PHE A 166 -4.55 5.96 -2.27
C PHE A 166 -4.03 5.22 -1.02
N PRO A 167 -4.07 3.87 -1.02
CA PRO A 167 -3.67 3.06 0.13
C PRO A 167 -2.15 2.88 0.27
N TRP A 168 -1.32 3.69 -0.40
CA TRP A 168 0.13 3.70 -0.19
C TRP A 168 0.45 4.03 1.27
N LEU A 169 1.45 3.41 1.87
CA LEU A 169 1.81 3.60 3.29
C LEU A 169 0.71 3.23 4.30
N VAL A 170 -0.20 2.31 4.02
CA VAL A 170 -1.06 1.73 5.06
C VAL A 170 -0.17 1.06 6.12
N SER A 171 -0.49 1.28 7.42
CA SER A 171 0.33 0.80 8.55
C SER A 171 0.73 -0.67 8.44
N GLY A 172 -0.17 -1.52 7.92
CA GLY A 172 0.07 -2.94 7.76
C GLY A 172 1.23 -3.28 6.82
N TYR A 173 1.54 -2.43 5.83
CA TYR A 173 2.68 -2.69 4.93
C TYR A 173 4.03 -2.69 5.66
N ALA A 174 4.20 -1.92 6.72
CA ALA A 174 5.42 -1.95 7.52
C ALA A 174 5.72 -3.34 8.09
N HIS A 175 4.70 -4.18 8.23
CA HIS A 175 4.74 -5.48 8.89
C HIS A 175 4.76 -6.68 7.92
N THR A 176 5.20 -6.52 6.67
CA THR A 176 5.46 -7.66 5.75
C THR A 176 6.58 -8.56 6.26
N VAL A 177 7.37 -8.06 7.20
CA VAL A 177 8.37 -8.80 7.97
C VAL A 177 7.99 -8.80 9.45
N GLY A 178 8.57 -9.68 10.23
CA GLY A 178 8.26 -9.76 11.67
C GLY A 178 7.00 -10.59 11.96
N PRO A 179 6.55 -10.62 13.24
CA PRO A 179 5.48 -11.53 13.67
C PRO A 179 4.10 -11.18 13.11
N LEU A 180 3.83 -9.90 12.82
CA LEU A 180 2.50 -9.45 12.41
C LEU A 180 2.15 -9.81 10.97
N ALA A 181 3.13 -10.14 10.13
CA ALA A 181 2.90 -10.62 8.76
C ALA A 181 1.91 -11.79 8.68
N ALA A 182 1.91 -12.66 9.69
CA ALA A 182 1.07 -13.85 9.74
C ALA A 182 -0.44 -13.55 9.95
N PHE A 183 -0.81 -12.31 10.26
CA PHE A 183 -2.20 -11.88 10.28
C PHE A 183 -2.74 -11.49 8.91
N ALA A 184 -1.89 -11.30 7.90
CA ALA A 184 -2.32 -10.91 6.56
C ALA A 184 -3.31 -11.89 5.91
N PRO A 185 -3.12 -13.23 5.98
CA PRO A 185 -4.10 -14.18 5.43
C PRO A 185 -5.47 -14.12 6.10
N ILE A 186 -5.56 -13.56 7.32
CA ILE A 186 -6.83 -13.50 8.08
C ILE A 186 -7.68 -12.34 7.62
N GLY A 187 -7.12 -11.13 7.51
CA GLY A 187 -7.92 -9.94 7.25
C GLY A 187 -7.23 -8.85 6.43
N GLY A 188 -6.12 -9.18 5.76
CA GLY A 188 -5.40 -8.29 4.86
C GLY A 188 -4.60 -7.19 5.57
N VAL A 189 -4.08 -6.28 4.76
CA VAL A 189 -3.19 -5.21 5.22
C VAL A 189 -3.80 -4.32 6.30
N TYR A 190 -5.09 -4.02 6.22
CA TYR A 190 -5.78 -3.19 7.23
C TYR A 190 -5.94 -3.91 8.57
N PHE A 191 -6.14 -5.25 8.54
CA PHE A 191 -6.18 -6.06 9.75
C PHE A 191 -4.81 -6.12 10.43
N VAL A 192 -3.73 -6.26 9.66
CA VAL A 192 -2.35 -6.18 10.17
C VAL A 192 -2.10 -4.82 10.81
N GLY A 193 -2.50 -3.72 10.17
CA GLY A 193 -2.42 -2.36 10.71
C GLY A 193 -3.25 -2.19 11.99
N TRP A 194 -4.42 -2.82 12.06
CA TRP A 194 -5.25 -2.82 13.27
C TRP A 194 -4.57 -3.56 14.44
N VAL A 195 -3.98 -4.73 14.21
CA VAL A 195 -3.21 -5.45 15.24
C VAL A 195 -2.03 -4.61 15.72
N ALA A 196 -1.29 -3.97 14.81
CA ALA A 196 -0.22 -3.04 15.15
C ALA A 196 -0.72 -1.86 15.99
N SER A 197 -1.91 -1.34 15.69
CA SER A 197 -2.54 -0.24 16.45
C SER A 197 -3.01 -0.67 17.83
N LEU A 198 -3.42 -1.93 18.03
CA LEU A 198 -3.70 -2.50 19.35
C LEU A 198 -2.45 -2.56 20.22
N ILE A 199 -1.32 -2.97 19.63
CA ILE A 199 -0.03 -2.97 20.33
C ILE A 199 0.38 -1.51 20.66
N ALA A 200 0.22 -0.59 19.71
CA ALA A 200 0.50 0.83 19.93
C ALA A 200 -0.37 1.42 21.06
N GLY A 201 -1.65 1.09 21.11
CA GLY A 201 -2.56 1.47 22.21
C GLY A 201 -2.13 0.90 23.56
N SER A 202 -1.68 -0.36 23.57
CA SER A 202 -1.12 -1.01 24.75
C SER A 202 0.15 -0.30 25.25
N LEU A 203 1.08 0.03 24.36
CA LEU A 203 2.31 0.78 24.69
C LEU A 203 1.99 2.20 25.17
N ALA A 204 0.99 2.86 24.60
CA ALA A 204 0.55 4.18 25.05
C ALA A 204 -0.03 4.16 26.47
N LEU A 205 -0.79 3.10 26.84
CA LEU A 205 -1.24 2.87 28.20
C LEU A 205 -0.10 2.60 29.17
N LEU A 206 0.84 1.75 28.75
CA LEU A 206 2.04 1.45 29.53
C LEU A 206 2.81 2.74 29.82
N TRP A 207 3.05 3.56 28.81
CA TRP A 207 3.72 4.85 28.97
C TRP A 207 2.98 5.77 29.95
N MET A 208 1.66 5.88 29.80
CA MET A 208 0.84 6.66 30.73
C MET A 208 0.92 6.12 32.18
N GLY A 209 0.99 4.80 32.36
CA GLY A 209 1.14 4.15 33.67
C GLY A 209 2.50 4.47 34.32
N LEU A 210 3.57 4.40 33.55
CA LEU A 210 4.93 4.69 34.01
C LEU A 210 5.14 6.17 34.41
N CYS A 211 4.48 7.10 33.70
CA CYS A 211 4.53 8.53 34.05
C CYS A 211 3.78 8.90 35.33
N ARG A 212 2.83 8.04 35.80
CA ARG A 212 2.02 8.26 37.00
C ARG A 212 2.56 7.49 38.22
N LYS A 213 3.85 7.64 38.53
CA LYS A 213 4.48 7.01 39.71
C LYS A 213 3.77 7.43 40.99
N GLY A 214 3.56 6.48 41.91
CA GLY A 214 3.03 6.73 43.26
C GLY A 214 1.51 6.49 43.47
N VAL A 215 0.77 6.04 42.45
CA VAL A 215 -0.67 5.73 42.59
C VAL A 215 -0.86 4.23 42.86
N ALA A 216 -1.63 3.87 43.90
CA ALA A 216 -1.98 2.48 44.20
C ALA A 216 -2.62 1.79 42.96
N GLY A 217 -2.24 0.52 42.69
CA GLY A 217 -2.72 -0.24 41.51
C GLY A 217 -1.89 -0.06 40.24
N THR A 218 -0.71 0.55 40.32
CA THR A 218 0.21 0.75 39.16
C THR A 218 0.59 -0.59 38.49
N GLY A 219 0.75 -1.67 39.26
CA GLY A 219 1.13 -2.99 38.78
C GLY A 219 0.13 -3.55 37.74
N GLN A 220 -1.16 -3.58 38.05
CA GLN A 220 -2.19 -4.10 37.13
C GLN A 220 -2.33 -3.23 35.86
N ARG A 221 -2.10 -1.93 35.99
CA ARG A 221 -2.14 -0.98 34.83
C ARG A 221 -0.97 -1.16 33.86
N ILE A 222 0.12 -1.75 34.28
CA ILE A 222 1.31 -2.06 33.49
C ILE A 222 1.23 -3.47 32.89
N ILE A 223 0.83 -4.47 33.71
CA ILE A 223 0.83 -5.88 33.32
C ILE A 223 -0.14 -6.15 32.15
N LEU A 224 -1.38 -5.68 32.23
CA LEU A 224 -2.39 -5.95 31.20
C LEU A 224 -1.97 -5.47 29.79
N PRO A 225 -1.50 -4.22 29.58
CA PRO A 225 -1.02 -3.80 28.26
C PRO A 225 0.17 -4.62 27.76
N MET A 226 1.10 -4.97 28.63
CA MET A 226 2.26 -5.82 28.27
C MET A 226 1.80 -7.21 27.83
N CYS A 227 0.87 -7.83 28.57
CA CYS A 227 0.33 -9.14 28.22
C CYS A 227 -0.39 -9.12 26.87
N ILE A 228 -1.18 -8.07 26.57
CA ILE A 228 -1.86 -7.93 25.28
C ILE A 228 -0.84 -7.82 24.13
N ALA A 229 0.15 -6.96 24.26
CA ALA A 229 1.17 -6.79 23.23
C ALA A 229 1.97 -8.10 23.01
N ALA A 230 2.37 -8.77 24.10
CA ALA A 230 3.08 -10.04 24.04
C ALA A 230 2.21 -11.15 23.43
N LEU A 231 0.93 -11.23 23.81
CA LEU A 231 -0.01 -12.21 23.27
C LEU A 231 -0.22 -12.02 21.76
N LEU A 232 -0.38 -10.79 21.29
CA LEU A 232 -0.53 -10.51 19.86
C LEU A 232 0.72 -10.89 19.07
N CYS A 233 1.91 -10.59 19.59
CA CYS A 233 3.15 -11.02 18.96
C CYS A 233 3.29 -12.56 18.96
N ALA A 234 2.98 -13.23 20.08
CA ALA A 234 3.01 -14.68 20.18
C ALA A 234 1.98 -15.34 19.24
N ALA A 235 0.77 -14.78 19.15
CA ALA A 235 -0.24 -15.23 18.21
C ALA A 235 0.26 -15.11 16.75
N GLY A 236 0.92 -14.00 16.41
CA GLY A 236 1.54 -13.84 15.09
C GLY A 236 2.62 -14.88 14.78
N VAL A 237 3.44 -15.25 15.79
CA VAL A 237 4.42 -16.34 15.64
C VAL A 237 3.72 -17.68 15.45
N ALA A 238 2.69 -17.99 16.24
CA ALA A 238 1.93 -19.24 16.14
C ALA A 238 1.18 -19.37 14.82
N LEU A 239 0.60 -18.28 14.30
CA LEU A 239 -0.11 -18.25 13.02
C LEU A 239 0.78 -18.57 11.81
N ARG A 240 2.11 -18.41 11.92
CA ARG A 240 3.03 -18.86 10.87
C ARG A 240 3.01 -20.37 10.63
N MET A 241 2.56 -21.15 11.61
CA MET A 241 2.43 -22.60 11.47
C MET A 241 1.17 -23.02 10.71
N VAL A 242 0.22 -22.10 10.54
CA VAL A 242 -1.04 -22.37 9.83
C VAL A 242 -0.80 -22.29 8.31
N LYS A 243 -1.03 -23.41 7.64
CA LYS A 243 -0.95 -23.50 6.17
C LYS A 243 -2.33 -23.26 5.58
N TRP A 244 -2.59 -22.05 5.12
CA TRP A 244 -3.86 -21.65 4.49
C TRP A 244 -4.00 -22.16 3.05
N THR A 245 -2.86 -22.37 2.38
CA THR A 245 -2.77 -22.80 0.98
C THR A 245 -1.78 -23.94 0.87
N ALA A 246 -1.88 -24.71 -0.20
CA ALA A 246 -1.01 -25.84 -0.49
C ALA A 246 -0.49 -25.78 -1.93
N PRO A 247 0.67 -26.35 -2.23
CA PRO A 247 1.16 -26.52 -3.59
C PRO A 247 0.09 -27.19 -4.48
N GLN A 248 -0.10 -26.66 -5.70
CA GLN A 248 -1.05 -27.16 -6.68
C GLN A 248 -0.34 -27.29 -8.03
N GLY A 249 -0.57 -28.40 -8.74
CA GLY A 249 0.04 -28.66 -10.03
C GLY A 249 1.57 -28.79 -9.96
N ARG A 250 2.24 -28.82 -11.11
CA ARG A 250 3.70 -28.84 -11.19
C ARG A 250 4.28 -27.44 -11.19
N PRO A 251 5.50 -27.25 -10.68
CA PRO A 251 6.22 -25.98 -10.84
C PRO A 251 6.37 -25.65 -12.33
N ILE A 252 6.32 -24.36 -12.64
CA ILE A 252 6.57 -23.84 -13.99
C ILE A 252 7.87 -23.06 -14.02
N THR A 253 8.57 -23.15 -15.15
CA THR A 253 9.73 -22.29 -15.41
C THR A 253 9.26 -20.91 -15.85
N VAL A 254 9.90 -19.86 -15.34
CA VAL A 254 9.54 -18.48 -15.63
C VAL A 254 10.73 -17.67 -16.13
N ARG A 255 10.47 -16.71 -17.03
CA ARG A 255 11.41 -15.68 -17.47
C ARG A 255 10.71 -14.33 -17.39
N LEU A 256 11.12 -13.50 -16.44
CA LEU A 256 10.60 -12.15 -16.23
C LEU A 256 11.58 -11.16 -16.84
N LEU A 257 11.13 -10.43 -17.85
CA LEU A 257 11.99 -9.55 -18.64
C LEU A 257 12.03 -8.15 -18.02
N GLN A 258 13.23 -7.57 -17.93
CA GLN A 258 13.50 -6.19 -17.50
C GLN A 258 14.23 -5.45 -18.63
N GLY A 259 13.50 -4.60 -19.35
CA GLY A 259 14.06 -3.88 -20.51
C GLY A 259 14.98 -2.74 -20.13
N ASN A 260 14.79 -2.15 -18.96
CA ASN A 260 15.50 -0.97 -18.47
C ASN A 260 15.49 0.18 -19.48
N ILE A 261 14.31 0.48 -20.02
CA ILE A 261 14.12 1.60 -20.95
C ILE A 261 13.89 2.86 -20.13
N PRO A 262 14.71 3.92 -20.32
CA PRO A 262 14.50 5.20 -19.68
C PRO A 262 13.10 5.75 -20.01
N GLN A 263 12.45 6.38 -19.01
CA GLN A 263 11.06 6.81 -19.15
C GLN A 263 10.87 7.87 -20.24
N GLU A 264 11.80 8.79 -20.38
CA GLU A 264 11.83 9.83 -21.40
C GLU A 264 11.98 9.29 -22.84
N MET A 265 12.56 8.10 -22.99
CA MET A 265 12.76 7.46 -24.29
C MET A 265 11.63 6.51 -24.68
N LYS A 266 10.79 6.11 -23.74
CA LYS A 266 9.82 5.02 -23.93
C LYS A 266 8.85 5.27 -25.09
N PHE A 267 8.50 6.52 -25.35
CA PHE A 267 7.57 6.93 -26.40
C PHE A 267 8.25 7.74 -27.51
N SER A 268 9.59 7.83 -27.52
CA SER A 268 10.31 8.54 -28.57
C SER A 268 10.40 7.68 -29.84
N ASN A 269 10.17 8.28 -30.99
CA ASN A 269 10.24 7.59 -32.28
C ASN A 269 11.62 6.93 -32.54
N ASP A 270 12.69 7.55 -32.05
CA ASP A 270 14.06 7.05 -32.22
C ASP A 270 14.32 5.78 -31.43
N ALA A 271 13.63 5.60 -30.27
CA ALA A 271 13.79 4.42 -29.43
C ALA A 271 12.78 3.31 -29.73
N LEU A 272 11.69 3.58 -30.45
CA LEU A 272 10.64 2.59 -30.71
C LEU A 272 11.16 1.35 -31.42
N VAL A 273 11.89 1.52 -32.52
CA VAL A 273 12.42 0.39 -33.30
C VAL A 273 13.38 -0.46 -32.47
N SER A 274 14.28 0.20 -31.74
CA SER A 274 15.23 -0.50 -30.87
C SER A 274 14.52 -1.22 -29.71
N THR A 275 13.46 -0.64 -29.15
CA THR A 275 12.63 -1.23 -28.10
C THR A 275 11.91 -2.48 -28.61
N LEU A 276 11.26 -2.41 -29.76
CA LEU A 276 10.57 -3.56 -30.37
C LEU A 276 11.55 -4.70 -30.65
N SER A 277 12.70 -4.39 -31.30
CA SER A 277 13.73 -5.38 -31.59
C SER A 277 14.30 -6.02 -30.31
N MET A 278 14.55 -5.20 -29.28
CA MET A 278 15.06 -5.68 -28.00
C MET A 278 14.09 -6.65 -27.33
N TYR A 279 12.79 -6.33 -27.23
CA TYR A 279 11.83 -7.24 -26.60
C TYR A 279 11.60 -8.50 -27.42
N GLU A 280 11.58 -8.40 -28.77
CA GLU A 280 11.51 -9.58 -29.63
C GLU A 280 12.71 -10.52 -29.39
N GLN A 281 13.93 -9.98 -29.31
CA GLN A 281 15.14 -10.74 -29.00
C GLN A 281 15.08 -11.35 -27.58
N MET A 282 14.69 -10.56 -26.58
CA MET A 282 14.61 -11.05 -25.18
C MET A 282 13.59 -12.17 -25.02
N ILE A 283 12.43 -12.06 -25.70
CA ILE A 283 11.38 -13.09 -25.69
C ILE A 283 11.92 -14.36 -26.37
N SER A 284 12.51 -14.23 -27.55
CA SER A 284 12.95 -15.35 -28.39
C SER A 284 14.27 -15.98 -27.95
N ALA A 285 14.99 -15.39 -27.00
CA ALA A 285 16.32 -15.85 -26.59
C ALA A 285 16.33 -17.25 -25.96
N ALA A 286 15.26 -17.64 -25.25
CA ALA A 286 15.13 -18.98 -24.68
C ALA A 286 13.66 -19.29 -24.35
N PRO A 287 13.23 -20.57 -24.41
CA PRO A 287 11.90 -20.97 -23.97
C PRO A 287 11.78 -20.94 -22.44
N ALA A 288 10.53 -20.81 -21.96
CA ALA A 288 10.11 -21.06 -20.58
C ALA A 288 8.62 -21.35 -20.58
N ASP A 289 8.10 -21.98 -19.53
CA ASP A 289 6.66 -22.22 -19.44
C ASP A 289 5.88 -20.90 -19.43
N LEU A 290 6.43 -19.86 -18.75
CA LEU A 290 5.90 -18.49 -18.79
C LEU A 290 7.02 -17.47 -19.04
N ILE A 291 6.84 -16.64 -20.05
CA ILE A 291 7.64 -15.44 -20.30
C ILE A 291 6.74 -14.23 -20.02
N ALA A 292 7.20 -13.26 -19.26
CA ALA A 292 6.43 -12.05 -18.98
C ALA A 292 7.25 -10.79 -19.24
N THR A 293 6.64 -9.82 -19.91
CA THR A 293 7.22 -8.49 -20.15
C THR A 293 6.65 -7.48 -19.14
N PRO A 294 7.28 -6.32 -18.96
CA PRO A 294 6.72 -5.21 -18.19
C PRO A 294 5.42 -4.65 -18.78
N GLU A 295 4.75 -3.82 -17.96
CA GLU A 295 3.64 -2.96 -18.38
C GLU A 295 4.06 -2.09 -19.57
N THR A 296 3.22 -2.07 -20.62
CA THR A 296 3.47 -1.29 -21.84
C THR A 296 4.91 -1.51 -22.35
N ALA A 297 5.37 -2.76 -22.35
CA ALA A 297 6.68 -3.12 -22.92
C ALA A 297 6.73 -2.79 -24.42
N ILE A 298 5.60 -2.98 -25.09
CA ILE A 298 5.37 -2.54 -26.47
C ILE A 298 4.52 -1.26 -26.39
N PRO A 299 5.11 -0.07 -26.61
CA PRO A 299 4.41 1.20 -26.41
C PRO A 299 3.64 1.67 -27.66
N LEU A 300 3.17 0.73 -28.47
CA LEU A 300 2.38 0.95 -29.68
C LEU A 300 1.12 0.09 -29.66
N LEU A 301 0.07 0.58 -30.30
CA LEU A 301 -1.12 -0.24 -30.57
C LEU A 301 -0.78 -1.37 -31.56
N PRO A 302 -1.46 -2.52 -31.50
CA PRO A 302 -1.23 -3.62 -32.44
C PRO A 302 -1.28 -3.18 -33.92
N GLN A 303 -2.18 -2.25 -34.25
CA GLN A 303 -2.33 -1.71 -35.61
C GLN A 303 -1.18 -0.83 -36.09
N GLN A 304 -0.35 -0.36 -35.18
CA GLN A 304 0.81 0.52 -35.45
C GLN A 304 2.12 -0.28 -35.52
N LEU A 305 2.08 -1.57 -35.18
CA LEU A 305 3.26 -2.42 -35.19
C LEU A 305 3.71 -2.74 -36.62
N PRO A 306 5.01 -3.01 -36.83
CA PRO A 306 5.47 -3.54 -38.08
C PRO A 306 4.70 -4.80 -38.52
N PRO A 307 4.51 -5.03 -39.82
CA PRO A 307 3.87 -6.27 -40.29
C PRO A 307 4.52 -7.49 -39.67
N ASP A 308 3.70 -8.50 -39.33
CA ASP A 308 4.10 -9.80 -38.76
C ASP A 308 4.83 -9.75 -37.41
N TYR A 309 4.95 -8.58 -36.74
CA TYR A 309 5.67 -8.47 -35.45
C TYR A 309 5.06 -9.38 -34.38
N LEU A 310 3.76 -9.28 -34.13
CA LEU A 310 3.07 -10.15 -33.15
C LEU A 310 3.02 -11.60 -33.61
N GLU A 311 2.92 -11.85 -34.92
CA GLU A 311 2.93 -13.18 -35.47
C GLU A 311 4.27 -13.90 -35.29
N ARG A 312 5.40 -13.19 -35.47
CA ARG A 312 6.73 -13.77 -35.22
C ARG A 312 6.88 -14.18 -33.76
N ILE A 313 6.46 -13.33 -32.83
CA ILE A 313 6.50 -13.60 -31.40
C ILE A 313 5.57 -14.79 -31.06
N ALA A 314 4.33 -14.78 -31.53
CA ALA A 314 3.37 -15.84 -31.29
C ALA A 314 3.84 -17.18 -31.87
N ARG A 315 4.47 -17.16 -33.05
CA ARG A 315 5.06 -18.36 -33.68
C ARG A 315 6.20 -18.95 -32.84
N PHE A 316 7.10 -18.10 -32.31
CA PHE A 316 8.13 -18.58 -31.39
C PHE A 316 7.51 -19.24 -30.15
N VAL A 317 6.53 -18.58 -29.52
CA VAL A 317 5.85 -19.05 -28.30
C VAL A 317 5.16 -20.41 -28.55
N GLN A 318 4.43 -20.53 -29.67
CA GLN A 318 3.77 -21.79 -30.04
C GLN A 318 4.77 -22.91 -30.32
N ASN A 319 5.82 -22.64 -31.09
CA ASN A 319 6.81 -23.66 -31.49
C ASN A 319 7.66 -24.13 -30.31
N SER A 320 7.92 -23.26 -29.34
CA SER A 320 8.69 -23.58 -28.14
C SER A 320 7.84 -24.20 -27.02
N GLY A 321 6.51 -24.21 -27.15
CA GLY A 321 5.60 -24.63 -26.11
C GLY A 321 5.56 -23.67 -24.90
N SER A 322 6.05 -22.44 -25.10
CA SER A 322 6.03 -21.39 -24.08
C SER A 322 4.68 -20.68 -24.01
N HIS A 323 4.46 -19.91 -22.94
CA HIS A 323 3.35 -18.96 -22.83
C HIS A 323 3.96 -17.56 -22.60
N LEU A 324 3.33 -16.53 -23.16
CA LEU A 324 3.78 -15.15 -23.06
C LEU A 324 2.67 -14.29 -22.46
N ALA A 325 3.01 -13.47 -21.47
CA ALA A 325 2.23 -12.33 -21.00
C ALA A 325 2.90 -11.04 -21.47
N LEU A 326 2.29 -10.34 -22.43
CA LEU A 326 2.83 -9.17 -23.11
C LEU A 326 2.10 -7.91 -22.68
N GLY A 327 2.78 -6.97 -22.03
CA GLY A 327 2.25 -5.64 -21.71
C GLY A 327 2.20 -4.73 -22.94
N ILE A 328 1.00 -4.32 -23.34
CA ILE A 328 0.74 -3.55 -24.56
C ILE A 328 -0.55 -2.72 -24.42
N PRO A 329 -0.63 -1.48 -24.92
CA PRO A 329 -1.90 -0.77 -25.00
C PRO A 329 -2.80 -1.35 -26.11
N LEU A 330 -4.11 -1.36 -25.87
CA LEU A 330 -5.11 -1.78 -26.84
C LEU A 330 -6.09 -0.64 -27.13
N SER A 331 -6.75 -0.70 -28.31
CA SER A 331 -7.82 0.23 -28.67
C SER A 331 -9.03 -0.54 -29.17
N ASP A 332 -10.18 -0.26 -28.56
CA ASP A 332 -11.49 -0.81 -28.96
C ASP A 332 -12.30 0.17 -29.81
N GLY A 333 -11.70 1.29 -30.20
CA GLY A 333 -12.29 2.35 -31.02
C GLY A 333 -11.62 3.69 -30.82
N PRO A 334 -12.10 4.74 -31.49
CA PRO A 334 -11.58 6.09 -31.32
C PRO A 334 -11.66 6.54 -29.86
N GLN A 335 -10.53 6.92 -29.28
CA GLN A 335 -10.40 7.36 -27.87
C GLN A 335 -10.74 6.30 -26.79
N LEU A 336 -10.87 5.03 -27.16
CA LEU A 336 -11.08 3.91 -26.24
C LEU A 336 -9.77 3.12 -26.11
N TYR A 337 -8.88 3.56 -25.23
CA TYR A 337 -7.57 2.95 -25.02
C TYR A 337 -7.53 2.25 -23.67
N ALA A 338 -7.05 1.00 -23.64
CA ALA A 338 -6.85 0.23 -22.44
C ALA A 338 -5.36 -0.09 -22.24
N ASN A 339 -4.91 -0.06 -20.98
CA ASN A 339 -3.63 -0.62 -20.59
C ASN A 339 -3.83 -2.11 -20.36
N SER A 340 -3.15 -2.97 -21.15
CA SER A 340 -3.56 -4.37 -21.27
C SER A 340 -2.39 -5.34 -21.21
N VAL A 341 -2.73 -6.60 -20.94
CA VAL A 341 -1.87 -7.77 -21.11
C VAL A 341 -2.48 -8.67 -22.17
N LEU A 342 -1.71 -8.94 -23.23
CA LEU A 342 -2.03 -10.00 -24.19
C LEU A 342 -1.33 -11.30 -23.79
N GLY A 343 -2.08 -12.41 -23.82
CA GLY A 343 -1.56 -13.75 -23.57
C GLY A 343 -1.51 -14.59 -24.85
N PHE A 344 -0.36 -15.21 -25.10
CA PHE A 344 -0.15 -16.16 -26.20
C PHE A 344 0.37 -17.47 -25.65
N GLY A 345 0.04 -18.57 -26.31
CA GLY A 345 0.59 -19.88 -25.97
C GLY A 345 -0.36 -21.03 -26.25
N PRO A 346 0.11 -22.27 -26.13
CA PRO A 346 -0.72 -23.46 -26.32
C PRO A 346 -1.96 -23.43 -25.41
N GLY A 347 -3.16 -23.48 -26.01
CA GLY A 347 -4.44 -23.49 -25.29
C GLY A 347 -4.87 -22.15 -24.67
N VAL A 348 -4.11 -21.07 -24.87
CA VAL A 348 -4.40 -19.74 -24.28
C VAL A 348 -4.91 -18.76 -25.35
N GLY A 349 -4.22 -18.69 -26.49
CA GLY A 349 -4.59 -17.78 -27.55
C GLY A 349 -3.56 -17.77 -28.68
N SER A 350 -3.98 -17.24 -29.83
CA SER A 350 -3.14 -17.02 -31.02
C SER A 350 -2.92 -15.54 -31.26
N ALA A 351 -2.11 -15.18 -32.28
CA ALA A 351 -1.94 -13.80 -32.68
C ALA A 351 -3.26 -13.12 -33.12
N LEU A 352 -4.23 -13.91 -33.63
CA LEU A 352 -5.54 -13.41 -34.06
C LEU A 352 -6.56 -13.34 -32.94
N GLN A 353 -6.46 -14.22 -31.93
CA GLN A 353 -7.35 -14.30 -30.77
C GLN A 353 -6.52 -14.53 -29.50
N PRO A 354 -5.77 -13.54 -29.05
CA PRO A 354 -5.00 -13.66 -27.81
C PRO A 354 -5.92 -13.64 -26.59
N TYR A 355 -5.44 -14.22 -25.47
CA TYR A 355 -5.98 -13.87 -24.16
C TYR A 355 -5.80 -12.38 -23.92
N ARG A 356 -6.77 -11.74 -23.25
CA ARG A 356 -6.74 -10.31 -22.92
C ARG A 356 -7.10 -10.08 -21.46
N TYR A 357 -6.30 -9.26 -20.80
CA TYR A 357 -6.58 -8.65 -19.50
C TYR A 357 -6.43 -7.14 -19.63
N ASP A 358 -7.40 -6.37 -19.17
CA ASP A 358 -7.37 -4.92 -19.17
C ASP A 358 -7.29 -4.39 -17.74
N LYS A 359 -6.45 -3.37 -17.54
CA LYS A 359 -6.32 -2.71 -16.25
C LYS A 359 -7.65 -2.16 -15.76
N HIS A 360 -8.09 -2.65 -14.58
CA HIS A 360 -9.35 -2.22 -13.97
C HIS A 360 -9.15 -0.97 -13.11
N HIS A 361 -8.14 -0.95 -12.24
CA HIS A 361 -7.88 0.16 -11.34
C HIS A 361 -6.86 1.12 -11.93
N LEU A 362 -7.36 2.23 -12.49
CA LEU A 362 -6.55 3.24 -13.17
C LEU A 362 -5.87 4.20 -12.19
N VAL A 363 -4.69 4.69 -12.57
CA VAL A 363 -3.91 5.67 -11.80
C VAL A 363 -4.52 7.06 -11.95
N PRO A 364 -4.92 7.72 -10.85
CA PRO A 364 -5.39 9.11 -10.90
C PRO A 364 -4.31 10.04 -11.48
N PHE A 365 -4.70 10.96 -12.36
CA PHE A 365 -3.83 11.91 -13.07
C PHE A 365 -2.77 11.27 -13.98
N GLY A 366 -2.73 9.96 -14.10
CA GLY A 366 -1.84 9.25 -15.02
C GLY A 366 -2.60 8.55 -16.14
N GLU A 367 -3.74 7.93 -15.82
CA GLU A 367 -4.54 7.14 -16.75
C GLU A 367 -5.99 7.63 -16.84
N PHE A 368 -6.44 8.45 -15.90
CA PHE A 368 -7.72 9.14 -15.97
C PHE A 368 -7.67 10.43 -15.16
N ILE A 369 -8.58 11.36 -15.49
CA ILE A 369 -8.72 12.63 -14.78
C ILE A 369 -9.82 12.48 -13.72
N PRO A 370 -9.50 12.61 -12.41
CA PRO A 370 -10.52 12.56 -11.36
C PRO A 370 -11.61 13.61 -11.57
N PRO A 371 -12.88 13.32 -11.23
CA PRO A 371 -13.98 14.29 -11.33
C PRO A 371 -13.65 15.61 -10.64
N GLY A 372 -13.90 16.73 -11.34
CA GLY A 372 -13.63 18.07 -10.82
C GLY A 372 -12.22 18.62 -11.08
N PHE A 373 -11.30 17.84 -11.65
CA PHE A 373 -9.91 18.26 -11.91
C PHE A 373 -9.58 18.51 -13.39
N ARG A 374 -10.54 18.39 -14.31
CA ARG A 374 -10.29 18.60 -15.75
C ARG A 374 -9.72 19.99 -16.04
N TRP A 375 -10.25 21.04 -15.40
CA TRP A 375 -9.73 22.40 -15.52
C TRP A 375 -8.23 22.53 -15.20
N PHE A 376 -7.74 21.74 -14.23
CA PHE A 376 -6.33 21.74 -13.84
C PHE A 376 -5.46 21.07 -14.92
N VAL A 377 -5.92 19.95 -15.46
CA VAL A 377 -5.21 19.21 -16.52
C VAL A 377 -5.16 20.05 -17.81
N ASP A 378 -6.28 20.70 -18.16
CA ASP A 378 -6.38 21.60 -19.32
C ASP A 378 -5.46 22.82 -19.16
N LEU A 379 -5.44 23.44 -17.96
CA LEU A 379 -4.55 24.57 -17.63
C LEU A 379 -3.06 24.18 -17.75
N MET A 380 -2.72 22.97 -17.37
CA MET A 380 -1.36 22.45 -17.38
C MET A 380 -0.93 21.86 -18.73
N HIS A 381 -1.84 21.81 -19.73
CA HIS A 381 -1.60 21.18 -21.03
C HIS A 381 -1.02 19.77 -20.93
N ILE A 382 -1.43 19.01 -19.90
CA ILE A 382 -0.99 17.64 -19.71
C ILE A 382 -1.72 16.78 -20.76
N PRO A 383 -1.02 16.06 -21.63
CA PRO A 383 -1.64 15.23 -22.67
C PRO A 383 -2.18 13.92 -22.07
N LEU A 384 -3.15 14.05 -21.15
CA LEU A 384 -3.81 12.91 -20.53
C LEU A 384 -5.08 12.56 -21.30
N GLY A 385 -5.15 11.33 -21.80
CA GLY A 385 -6.38 10.69 -22.24
C GLY A 385 -7.00 9.91 -21.11
N ASP A 386 -8.34 9.86 -21.04
CA ASP A 386 -9.03 8.95 -20.15
C ASP A 386 -8.90 7.53 -20.73
N MET A 387 -8.20 6.62 -20.03
CA MET A 387 -8.13 5.21 -20.41
C MET A 387 -9.43 4.49 -20.04
N THR A 388 -9.76 3.46 -20.81
CA THR A 388 -10.89 2.59 -20.55
C THR A 388 -10.54 1.59 -19.44
N ARG A 389 -11.46 1.40 -18.50
CA ARG A 389 -11.32 0.43 -17.40
C ARG A 389 -11.69 -0.97 -17.88
N GLY A 390 -10.88 -1.96 -17.50
CA GLY A 390 -11.23 -3.36 -17.62
C GLY A 390 -12.36 -3.78 -16.68
N ALA A 391 -12.88 -4.99 -16.87
CA ALA A 391 -13.88 -5.58 -15.98
C ALA A 391 -13.28 -5.80 -14.57
N PRO A 392 -14.09 -5.69 -13.49
CA PRO A 392 -13.61 -5.89 -12.12
C PRO A 392 -13.22 -7.35 -11.82
N VAL A 393 -13.74 -8.29 -12.59
CA VAL A 393 -13.40 -9.71 -12.52
C VAL A 393 -13.03 -10.18 -13.92
N GLN A 394 -11.81 -10.69 -14.06
CA GLN A 394 -11.28 -11.19 -15.31
C GLN A 394 -10.68 -12.57 -15.10
N SER A 395 -10.82 -13.44 -16.11
CA SER A 395 -10.34 -14.82 -16.00
C SER A 395 -8.82 -14.89 -15.99
N PRO A 396 -8.21 -15.75 -15.18
CA PRO A 396 -6.80 -16.07 -15.31
C PRO A 396 -6.54 -16.86 -16.60
N PHE A 397 -5.31 -16.87 -17.09
CA PHE A 397 -4.93 -17.71 -18.23
C PHE A 397 -4.11 -18.94 -17.78
N GLY A 398 -4.29 -20.05 -18.51
CA GLY A 398 -3.61 -21.30 -18.22
C GLY A 398 -2.15 -21.28 -18.68
N VAL A 399 -1.23 -21.80 -17.86
CA VAL A 399 0.17 -22.03 -18.18
C VAL A 399 0.51 -23.43 -17.66
N LYS A 400 0.50 -24.42 -18.53
CA LYS A 400 0.62 -25.84 -18.13
C LYS A 400 -0.45 -26.20 -17.07
N ASP A 401 0.00 -26.66 -15.90
CA ASP A 401 -0.87 -27.03 -14.77
C ASP A 401 -1.23 -25.83 -13.87
N GLN A 402 -0.80 -24.61 -14.21
CA GLN A 402 -0.98 -23.41 -13.38
C GLN A 402 -1.96 -22.44 -14.04
N TRP A 403 -2.64 -21.66 -13.21
CA TRP A 403 -3.47 -20.52 -13.62
C TRP A 403 -2.86 -19.22 -13.14
N VAL A 404 -2.59 -18.33 -14.08
CA VAL A 404 -1.90 -17.05 -13.82
C VAL A 404 -2.92 -15.92 -13.92
N LEU A 405 -3.03 -15.11 -12.87
CA LEU A 405 -3.88 -13.92 -12.84
C LEU A 405 -3.00 -12.67 -12.98
N PRO A 406 -3.09 -11.96 -14.10
CA PRO A 406 -2.44 -10.67 -14.24
C PRO A 406 -3.06 -9.61 -13.31
N ASN A 407 -2.26 -8.64 -12.95
CA ASN A 407 -2.66 -7.32 -12.47
C ASN A 407 -1.61 -6.32 -12.96
N ILE A 408 -2.00 -5.07 -13.18
CA ILE A 408 -1.12 -4.09 -13.83
C ILE A 408 -0.77 -2.98 -12.84
N CYS A 409 0.53 -2.90 -12.47
CA CYS A 409 1.14 -1.78 -11.74
C CYS A 409 0.36 -1.42 -10.46
N TYR A 410 -0.36 -0.30 -10.46
CA TYR A 410 -1.10 0.28 -9.35
C TYR A 410 -2.19 -0.65 -8.76
N GLU A 411 -2.68 -1.62 -9.51
CA GLU A 411 -3.66 -2.61 -9.04
C GLU A 411 -3.15 -3.43 -7.84
N ASP A 412 -1.84 -3.57 -7.68
CA ASP A 412 -1.22 -4.20 -6.51
C ASP A 412 -1.62 -3.55 -5.17
N LEU A 413 -2.01 -2.27 -5.17
CA LEU A 413 -2.40 -1.56 -3.96
C LEU A 413 -3.74 -2.06 -3.40
N PHE A 414 -4.59 -2.66 -4.26
CA PHE A 414 -5.97 -3.00 -3.95
C PHE A 414 -6.13 -4.51 -3.70
N GLY A 415 -5.67 -4.96 -2.53
CA GLY A 415 -5.72 -6.37 -2.15
C GLY A 415 -7.14 -6.95 -2.16
N GLU A 416 -8.16 -6.14 -1.86
CA GLU A 416 -9.57 -6.53 -1.93
C GLU A 416 -10.05 -6.85 -3.34
N GLU A 417 -9.50 -6.20 -4.37
CA GLU A 417 -9.84 -6.49 -5.77
C GLU A 417 -9.22 -7.82 -6.20
N ILE A 418 -7.94 -8.05 -5.88
CA ILE A 418 -7.26 -9.34 -6.13
C ILE A 418 -7.96 -10.47 -5.37
N ALA A 419 -8.24 -10.29 -4.07
CA ALA A 419 -8.98 -11.26 -3.27
C ALA A 419 -10.40 -11.48 -3.80
N GLY A 420 -11.04 -10.42 -4.31
CA GLY A 420 -12.35 -10.47 -4.95
C GLY A 420 -12.38 -11.37 -6.18
N GLN A 421 -11.43 -11.19 -7.09
CA GLN A 421 -11.31 -12.03 -8.28
C GLN A 421 -11.10 -13.51 -7.91
N LEU A 422 -10.22 -13.81 -6.94
CA LEU A 422 -9.99 -15.18 -6.45
C LEU A 422 -11.24 -15.80 -5.82
N ARG A 423 -11.96 -15.02 -5.00
CA ARG A 423 -13.20 -15.44 -4.34
C ARG A 423 -14.32 -15.70 -5.36
N ASP A 424 -14.49 -14.81 -6.32
CA ASP A 424 -15.60 -14.89 -7.26
C ASP A 424 -15.38 -16.04 -8.27
N ALA A 425 -14.13 -16.30 -8.69
CA ALA A 425 -13.76 -17.52 -9.41
C ALA A 425 -14.07 -18.79 -8.61
N TYR A 426 -13.76 -18.81 -7.30
CA TYR A 426 -14.09 -19.93 -6.41
C TYR A 426 -15.59 -20.17 -6.34
N ARG A 427 -16.39 -19.13 -6.14
CA ARG A 427 -17.86 -19.23 -6.05
C ARG A 427 -18.52 -19.67 -7.34
N ALA A 428 -17.94 -19.25 -8.46
CA ALA A 428 -18.43 -19.61 -9.80
C ALA A 428 -17.92 -20.96 -10.30
N ALA A 429 -17.18 -21.72 -9.47
CA ALA A 429 -16.49 -22.96 -9.87
C ALA A 429 -15.63 -22.80 -11.13
N GLN A 430 -15.05 -21.62 -11.33
CA GLN A 430 -14.14 -21.30 -12.42
C GLN A 430 -12.69 -21.61 -12.02
N PRO A 431 -11.77 -21.73 -12.97
CA PRO A 431 -10.35 -21.86 -12.68
C PRO A 431 -9.86 -20.75 -11.77
N GLN A 432 -9.22 -21.14 -10.65
CA GLN A 432 -8.67 -20.21 -9.69
C GLN A 432 -7.19 -19.99 -9.96
N ALA A 433 -6.75 -18.74 -9.91
CA ALA A 433 -5.35 -18.45 -10.05
C ALA A 433 -4.53 -19.12 -8.94
N SER A 434 -3.46 -19.78 -9.34
CA SER A 434 -2.46 -20.39 -8.46
C SER A 434 -1.19 -19.53 -8.37
N VAL A 435 -1.02 -18.58 -9.31
CA VAL A 435 0.10 -17.64 -9.42
C VAL A 435 -0.47 -16.26 -9.75
N LEU A 436 0.01 -15.22 -9.07
CA LEU A 436 -0.27 -13.81 -9.41
C LEU A 436 0.85 -13.27 -10.29
N LEU A 437 0.53 -12.36 -11.22
CA LEU A 437 1.51 -11.75 -12.11
C LEU A 437 1.27 -10.24 -12.18
N ASN A 438 2.20 -9.44 -11.64
CA ASN A 438 2.18 -7.99 -11.77
C ASN A 438 3.11 -7.53 -12.89
N LEU A 439 2.54 -6.83 -13.88
CA LEU A 439 3.30 -6.13 -14.92
C LEU A 439 3.37 -4.65 -14.55
N SER A 440 4.57 -4.07 -14.44
CA SER A 440 4.70 -2.72 -13.89
C SER A 440 5.73 -1.87 -14.62
N ASN A 441 5.49 -0.55 -14.63
CA ASN A 441 6.46 0.44 -15.07
C ASN A 441 6.55 1.58 -14.06
N ILE A 442 7.38 1.40 -13.05
CA ILE A 442 7.61 2.39 -11.99
C ILE A 442 8.79 3.32 -12.26
N ALA A 443 9.28 3.36 -13.52
CA ALA A 443 10.31 4.28 -13.96
C ALA A 443 9.95 5.76 -13.73
N TRP A 444 8.65 6.08 -13.73
CA TRP A 444 8.10 7.39 -13.40
C TRP A 444 8.57 7.98 -12.06
N PHE A 445 9.03 7.16 -11.13
CA PHE A 445 9.40 7.59 -9.79
C PHE A 445 10.92 7.62 -9.58
N GLY A 446 11.70 7.46 -10.66
CA GLY A 446 13.15 7.50 -10.62
C GLY A 446 13.77 6.51 -9.62
N ASN A 447 15.04 6.68 -9.32
CA ASN A 447 15.73 5.89 -8.30
C ASN A 447 15.36 6.38 -6.89
N SER A 448 14.20 5.96 -6.41
CA SER A 448 13.64 6.42 -5.13
C SER A 448 13.12 5.25 -4.29
N ILE A 449 12.66 5.56 -3.09
CA ILE A 449 12.05 4.57 -2.18
C ILE A 449 10.71 4.00 -2.73
N ALA A 450 10.16 4.55 -3.80
CA ALA A 450 8.95 4.03 -4.44
C ALA A 450 9.11 2.58 -4.90
N LEU A 451 10.29 2.24 -5.47
CA LEU A 451 10.56 0.89 -5.98
C LEU A 451 10.47 -0.19 -4.86
N PRO A 452 11.26 -0.10 -3.78
CA PRO A 452 11.16 -1.07 -2.68
C PRO A 452 9.83 -1.00 -1.93
N GLN A 453 9.16 0.16 -1.85
CA GLN A 453 7.82 0.27 -1.28
C GLN A 453 6.78 -0.50 -2.12
N HIS A 454 6.83 -0.38 -3.45
CA HIS A 454 5.92 -1.11 -4.33
C HIS A 454 6.16 -2.64 -4.27
N LEU A 455 7.43 -3.08 -4.17
CA LEU A 455 7.75 -4.49 -3.93
C LEU A 455 7.20 -4.98 -2.57
N GLN A 456 7.24 -4.15 -1.54
CA GLN A 456 6.65 -4.45 -0.23
C GLN A 456 5.13 -4.60 -0.31
N ILE A 457 4.45 -3.79 -1.13
CA ILE A 457 3.02 -3.90 -1.39
C ILE A 457 2.70 -5.25 -2.05
N SER A 458 3.43 -5.63 -3.10
CA SER A 458 3.29 -6.94 -3.75
C SER A 458 3.55 -8.10 -2.80
N THR A 459 4.53 -7.95 -1.90
CA THR A 459 4.79 -8.94 -0.86
C THR A 459 3.58 -9.12 0.06
N MET A 460 2.88 -8.04 0.41
CA MET A 460 1.65 -8.14 1.19
C MET A 460 0.58 -8.94 0.45
N ARG A 461 0.45 -8.79 -0.87
CA ARG A 461 -0.52 -9.58 -1.70
C ARG A 461 -0.24 -11.07 -1.61
N THR A 462 1.05 -11.48 -1.62
CA THR A 462 1.40 -12.90 -1.46
C THR A 462 1.05 -13.44 -0.09
N LEU A 463 1.28 -12.65 0.97
CA LEU A 463 0.92 -13.01 2.33
C LEU A 463 -0.59 -13.13 2.51
N GLU A 464 -1.37 -12.20 1.97
CA GLU A 464 -2.84 -12.18 2.05
C GLU A 464 -3.49 -13.35 1.35
N THR A 465 -2.98 -13.71 0.18
CA THR A 465 -3.61 -14.73 -0.70
C THR A 465 -2.99 -16.12 -0.56
N GLY A 466 -1.80 -16.21 0.04
CA GLY A 466 -1.02 -17.45 0.10
C GLY A 466 -0.59 -17.95 -1.28
N ARG A 467 -0.47 -17.05 -2.27
CA ARG A 467 -0.03 -17.35 -3.63
C ARG A 467 1.28 -16.66 -3.94
N PRO A 468 2.16 -17.26 -4.75
CA PRO A 468 3.35 -16.57 -5.24
C PRO A 468 2.95 -15.44 -6.18
N MET A 469 3.77 -14.39 -6.25
CA MET A 469 3.63 -13.32 -7.23
C MET A 469 4.90 -13.19 -8.06
N LEU A 470 4.71 -13.16 -9.36
CA LEU A 470 5.71 -12.80 -10.35
C LEU A 470 5.60 -11.31 -10.65
N ARG A 471 6.71 -10.61 -10.71
CA ARG A 471 6.75 -9.20 -11.09
C ARG A 471 7.67 -9.00 -12.28
N ALA A 472 7.11 -8.57 -13.41
CA ALA A 472 7.86 -8.13 -14.57
C ALA A 472 7.83 -6.59 -14.61
N THR A 473 8.97 -5.93 -14.41
CA THR A 473 9.05 -4.48 -14.31
C THR A 473 10.09 -3.91 -15.27
N ASN A 474 9.92 -2.67 -15.71
CA ASN A 474 10.83 -2.05 -16.68
C ASN A 474 12.21 -1.74 -16.07
N THR A 475 12.26 -0.96 -14.97
CA THR A 475 13.52 -0.49 -14.35
C THR A 475 13.85 -1.16 -13.02
N GLY A 476 13.00 -2.07 -12.53
CA GLY A 476 13.07 -2.75 -11.23
C GLY A 476 11.77 -2.52 -10.43
N ALA A 477 11.46 -3.27 -9.40
CA ALA A 477 12.00 -4.50 -8.89
C ALA A 477 11.34 -5.70 -9.59
N THR A 478 11.99 -6.23 -10.64
CA THR A 478 11.58 -7.51 -11.24
C THR A 478 11.88 -8.62 -10.25
N ALA A 479 10.87 -9.42 -9.89
CA ALA A 479 10.99 -10.32 -8.74
C ALA A 479 10.08 -11.55 -8.85
N VAL A 480 10.48 -12.61 -8.17
CA VAL A 480 9.64 -13.74 -7.78
C VAL A 480 9.45 -13.67 -6.28
N ILE A 481 8.21 -13.55 -5.82
CA ILE A 481 7.84 -13.47 -4.41
C ILE A 481 7.08 -14.74 -4.04
N LEU A 482 7.60 -15.49 -3.08
CA LEU A 482 6.97 -16.74 -2.60
C LEU A 482 5.82 -16.43 -1.63
N PRO A 483 4.89 -17.36 -1.39
CA PRO A 483 3.73 -17.15 -0.50
C PRO A 483 4.09 -16.70 0.92
N GLY A 484 5.28 -17.06 1.42
CA GLY A 484 5.81 -16.61 2.72
C GLY A 484 6.49 -15.24 2.70
N GLY A 485 6.49 -14.53 1.56
CA GLY A 485 7.11 -13.22 1.40
C GLY A 485 8.60 -13.23 1.06
N ALA A 486 9.23 -14.42 0.94
CA ALA A 486 10.61 -14.51 0.48
C ALA A 486 10.70 -14.08 -0.99
N THR A 487 11.71 -13.27 -1.31
CA THR A 487 11.81 -12.59 -2.60
C THR A 487 13.18 -12.86 -3.24
N SER A 488 13.14 -13.20 -4.53
CA SER A 488 14.32 -13.18 -5.42
C SER A 488 14.11 -12.07 -6.44
N GLU A 489 15.07 -11.17 -6.57
CA GLU A 489 14.92 -9.98 -7.42
C GLU A 489 16.12 -9.74 -8.32
N LEU A 490 15.87 -9.13 -9.48
CA LEU A 490 16.90 -8.65 -10.39
C LEU A 490 17.34 -7.24 -9.94
N ALA A 491 18.63 -6.96 -10.10
CA ALA A 491 19.16 -5.64 -9.79
C ALA A 491 18.39 -4.54 -10.54
N PRO A 492 17.93 -3.49 -9.87
CA PRO A 492 17.24 -2.38 -10.52
C PRO A 492 18.17 -1.64 -11.49
N TYR A 493 17.59 -0.95 -12.46
CA TYR A 493 18.30 -0.17 -13.50
C TYR A 493 19.32 -0.98 -14.31
N THR A 494 19.10 -2.29 -14.42
CA THR A 494 19.87 -3.17 -15.31
C THR A 494 18.93 -3.79 -16.35
N ARG A 495 19.41 -4.00 -17.57
CA ARG A 495 18.71 -4.85 -18.54
C ARG A 495 19.01 -6.31 -18.23
N GLY A 496 17.97 -7.14 -18.17
CA GLY A 496 18.19 -8.55 -17.86
C GLY A 496 16.92 -9.37 -17.83
N VAL A 497 17.08 -10.62 -17.45
CA VAL A 497 16.01 -11.61 -17.32
C VAL A 497 16.16 -12.30 -15.96
N LEU A 498 15.11 -12.25 -15.15
CA LEU A 498 15.02 -13.08 -13.96
C LEU A 498 14.40 -14.43 -14.37
N ALA A 499 15.24 -15.44 -14.45
CA ALA A 499 14.82 -16.81 -14.75
C ALA A 499 14.74 -17.65 -13.46
N GLY A 500 13.74 -18.54 -13.37
CA GLY A 500 13.56 -19.39 -12.21
C GLY A 500 12.43 -20.38 -12.37
N GLN A 501 12.08 -21.04 -11.27
CA GLN A 501 10.90 -21.88 -11.17
C GLN A 501 9.97 -21.35 -10.10
N VAL A 502 8.66 -21.44 -10.34
CA VAL A 502 7.62 -21.09 -9.37
C VAL A 502 6.63 -22.23 -9.22
N GLN A 503 6.33 -22.56 -7.95
CA GLN A 503 5.26 -23.49 -7.57
C GLN A 503 3.99 -22.68 -7.35
N GLY A 504 2.92 -23.01 -8.06
CA GLY A 504 1.60 -22.44 -7.79
C GLY A 504 0.95 -23.02 -6.53
N TYR A 505 0.10 -22.23 -5.90
CA TYR A 505 -0.61 -22.61 -4.69
C TYR A 505 -2.12 -22.46 -4.86
N GLY A 506 -2.86 -23.42 -4.31
CA GLY A 506 -4.32 -23.43 -4.23
C GLY A 506 -4.81 -23.37 -2.79
N GLY A 507 -6.09 -23.16 -2.61
CA GLY A 507 -6.74 -23.01 -1.30
C GLY A 507 -7.30 -21.62 -1.07
N GLN A 508 -7.91 -21.39 0.09
CA GLN A 508 -8.59 -20.14 0.42
C GLN A 508 -8.08 -19.61 1.77
N THR A 509 -7.60 -18.39 1.78
CA THR A 509 -7.37 -17.67 3.04
C THR A 509 -8.68 -17.04 3.52
N PRO A 510 -8.86 -16.80 4.83
CA PRO A 510 -9.99 -16.02 5.32
C PRO A 510 -10.12 -14.65 4.63
N TYR A 511 -9.00 -14.00 4.30
CA TYR A 511 -9.01 -12.73 3.57
C TYR A 511 -9.58 -12.85 2.15
N ILE A 512 -9.27 -13.90 1.40
CA ILE A 512 -9.89 -14.14 0.08
C ILE A 512 -11.42 -14.23 0.22
N LEU A 513 -11.91 -14.92 1.25
CA LEU A 513 -13.35 -15.15 1.44
C LEU A 513 -14.09 -13.91 1.92
N LEU A 514 -13.52 -13.17 2.86
CA LEU A 514 -14.17 -12.09 3.60
C LEU A 514 -13.74 -10.68 3.13
N GLY A 515 -12.55 -10.56 2.52
CA GLY A 515 -11.97 -9.28 2.17
C GLY A 515 -11.86 -8.36 3.40
N ASN A 516 -12.08 -7.08 3.19
CA ASN A 516 -12.04 -6.07 4.26
C ASN A 516 -13.26 -6.09 5.20
N LYS A 517 -14.28 -6.93 4.92
CA LYS A 517 -15.50 -7.01 5.76
C LYS A 517 -15.18 -7.42 7.19
N LEU A 518 -14.17 -8.28 7.38
CA LEU A 518 -13.75 -8.73 8.70
C LEU A 518 -13.25 -7.56 9.56
N ILE A 519 -12.33 -6.75 9.06
CA ILE A 519 -11.75 -5.64 9.83
C ILE A 519 -12.76 -4.52 10.04
N VAL A 520 -13.55 -4.19 9.01
CA VAL A 520 -14.60 -3.16 9.13
C VAL A 520 -15.64 -3.59 10.17
N GLY A 521 -16.12 -4.84 10.12
CA GLY A 521 -17.05 -5.40 11.10
C GLY A 521 -16.45 -5.42 12.51
N ALA A 522 -15.21 -5.85 12.68
CA ALA A 522 -14.52 -5.86 13.97
C ALA A 522 -14.37 -4.44 14.55
N ALA A 523 -13.96 -3.47 13.72
CA ALA A 523 -13.82 -2.08 14.16
C ALA A 523 -15.17 -1.46 14.59
N LEU A 524 -16.23 -1.70 13.83
CA LEU A 524 -17.57 -1.23 14.19
C LEU A 524 -18.06 -1.91 15.49
N LEU A 525 -17.85 -3.21 15.64
CA LEU A 525 -18.19 -3.94 16.85
C LEU A 525 -17.44 -3.38 18.07
N MET A 526 -16.15 -3.06 17.94
CA MET A 526 -15.38 -2.45 19.02
C MET A 526 -15.95 -1.10 19.46
N LEU A 527 -16.36 -0.27 18.51
CA LEU A 527 -17.00 1.02 18.81
C LEU A 527 -18.36 0.83 19.50
N LEU A 528 -19.15 -0.14 19.05
CA LEU A 528 -20.42 -0.50 19.70
C LEU A 528 -20.22 -1.00 21.13
N LEU A 529 -19.25 -1.88 21.36
CA LEU A 529 -18.91 -2.37 22.71
C LEU A 529 -18.41 -1.23 23.61
N ALA A 530 -17.59 -0.32 23.09
CA ALA A 530 -17.16 0.87 23.82
C ALA A 530 -18.35 1.75 24.23
N TRP A 531 -19.30 1.96 23.32
CA TRP A 531 -20.54 2.72 23.60
C TRP A 531 -21.42 2.02 24.62
N ALA A 532 -21.71 0.72 24.45
CA ALA A 532 -22.60 -0.05 25.34
C ALA A 532 -22.06 -0.11 26.78
N ARG A 533 -20.74 -0.34 26.94
CA ARG A 533 -20.09 -0.34 28.27
C ARG A 533 -20.27 1.00 28.99
N ASN A 534 -20.15 2.12 28.27
CA ASN A 534 -20.29 3.43 28.86
C ASN A 534 -21.76 3.77 29.21
N LYS A 535 -22.73 3.30 28.41
CA LYS A 535 -24.15 3.43 28.71
C LYS A 535 -24.50 2.65 29.98
N ALA A 536 -24.04 1.40 30.11
CA ALA A 536 -24.26 0.58 31.29
C ALA A 536 -23.65 1.18 32.57
N ALA A 537 -22.47 1.80 32.48
CA ALA A 537 -21.85 2.51 33.60
C ALA A 537 -22.66 3.72 34.06
N ARG A 538 -23.31 4.47 33.13
CA ARG A 538 -24.16 5.63 33.47
C ARG A 538 -25.50 5.25 34.12
N ILE A 539 -26.04 4.06 33.85
CA ILE A 539 -27.31 3.58 34.45
C ILE A 539 -27.09 3.12 35.89
N ARG A 540 -25.84 2.75 36.26
CA ARG A 540 -25.49 2.28 37.61
C ARG A 540 -25.12 3.39 38.60
N HIS A 541 -24.98 4.62 38.11
CA HIS A 541 -24.77 5.84 38.90
C HIS A 541 -25.97 6.79 38.76
#